data_27a807fea1528cfdbe2b9477746e3e8b
#
_entry.id   27a807fea1528cfdbe2b9477746e3e8b
#
_cell.length_a   1.000
_cell.length_b   1.000
_cell.length_c   1.000
_cell.angle_alpha   90.00
_cell.angle_beta   90.00
_cell.angle_gamma   90.00
#
_symmetry.space_group_name_H-M   'P 1'
#
loop_
_entity.id
_entity.type
_entity.pdbx_description
1 polymer ?
#
loop_
_entity_poly.entity_id
_entity_poly.type
_entity_poly.pdbx_seq_one_letter_code
_entity_poly.pdbx_strand_id
1 'polypeptide(L)'
;LILIIPVIIMWIPSIVNASMNFDVHDIPITPENNFFIQGFMGMTWFMIPATLVIATVLLTQTEQSQNGILKMLSLPVSTIRLCLAKFIVIILLTILQMLFCIITYYASAIIASQLQNYNFVLNPWFVCTNVLTLYLAAIPMAAVFWMLSVLVKTPIFSIGLGLASIVPSVLIINTKIWFAYPMSYPFYLLMIQYGKAATGIYSSQIDWFPWFPVSILITILALILSCIRFGTLKKR
;
A
#
# COMPACT_ATOMS: atom_id res chain seq x y z
N LEU A 1 2.69 11.05 -12.01
CA LEU A 1 3.86 10.22 -12.31
C LEU A 1 4.18 9.25 -11.17
N ILE A 2 4.31 9.71 -9.90
CA ILE A 2 4.68 8.88 -8.74
C ILE A 2 3.69 7.73 -8.50
N LEU A 3 2.41 7.91 -8.80
CA LEU A 3 1.38 6.87 -8.64
C LEU A 3 1.30 5.92 -9.85
N ILE A 4 1.64 6.38 -11.05
CA ILE A 4 1.42 5.66 -12.30
C ILE A 4 2.63 4.80 -12.67
N ILE A 5 3.83 5.35 -12.61
CA ILE A 5 5.06 4.66 -13.03
C ILE A 5 5.27 3.33 -12.28
N PRO A 6 5.18 3.27 -10.92
CA PRO A 6 5.36 2.01 -10.20
C PRO A 6 4.35 0.94 -10.60
N VAL A 7 3.11 1.36 -10.88
CA VAL A 7 2.03 0.44 -11.23
C VAL A 7 2.25 -0.21 -12.61
N ILE A 8 2.80 0.55 -13.57
CA ILE A 8 3.10 0.01 -14.92
C ILE A 8 4.31 -0.93 -14.88
N ILE A 9 5.38 -0.52 -14.18
CA ILE A 9 6.65 -1.27 -14.16
C ILE A 9 6.46 -2.70 -13.60
N MET A 10 5.58 -2.87 -12.61
CA MET A 10 5.37 -4.17 -11.96
C MET A 10 4.82 -5.26 -12.88
N TRP A 11 4.14 -4.90 -13.95
CA TRP A 11 3.58 -5.87 -14.89
C TRP A 11 4.55 -6.30 -15.99
N ILE A 12 5.62 -5.53 -16.26
CA ILE A 12 6.55 -5.79 -17.36
C ILE A 12 7.17 -7.20 -17.28
N PRO A 13 7.67 -7.69 -16.13
CA PRO A 13 8.26 -9.03 -16.06
C PRO A 13 7.28 -10.14 -16.45
N SER A 14 6.05 -10.10 -15.95
CA SER A 14 5.02 -11.11 -16.23
C SER A 14 4.49 -11.04 -17.68
N ILE A 15 4.54 -9.87 -18.33
CA ILE A 15 4.18 -9.71 -19.74
C ILE A 15 5.26 -10.33 -20.65
N VAL A 16 6.53 -10.04 -20.36
CA VAL A 16 7.66 -10.40 -21.24
C VAL A 16 8.10 -11.84 -21.01
N ASN A 17 8.06 -12.35 -19.78
CA ASN A 17 8.57 -13.66 -19.43
C ASN A 17 7.44 -14.66 -19.15
N ALA A 18 7.12 -15.49 -20.14
CA ALA A 18 6.08 -16.52 -20.03
C ALA A 18 6.40 -17.57 -18.94
N SER A 19 7.67 -17.92 -18.72
CA SER A 19 8.03 -18.89 -17.68
C SER A 19 7.61 -18.47 -16.27
N MET A 20 7.59 -17.17 -15.98
CA MET A 20 7.10 -16.66 -14.69
C MET A 20 5.60 -16.98 -14.47
N ASN A 21 4.82 -17.14 -15.53
CA ASN A 21 3.39 -17.37 -15.43
C ASN A 21 3.03 -18.87 -15.43
N PHE A 22 3.79 -19.69 -16.16
CA PHE A 22 3.47 -21.12 -16.40
C PHE A 22 4.33 -22.08 -15.58
N ASP A 23 5.62 -21.77 -15.35
CA ASP A 23 6.56 -22.66 -14.66
C ASP A 23 6.60 -22.35 -13.15
N VAL A 24 5.56 -22.70 -12.45
CA VAL A 24 5.56 -22.65 -10.98
C VAL A 24 5.87 -24.07 -10.50
N HIS A 25 7.16 -24.37 -10.34
CA HIS A 25 7.64 -25.69 -9.89
C HIS A 25 6.80 -26.22 -8.73
N ASP A 26 6.12 -27.36 -8.95
CA ASP A 26 5.36 -28.15 -7.97
C ASP A 26 4.17 -27.44 -7.25
N ILE A 27 3.78 -26.24 -7.67
CA ILE A 27 2.67 -25.52 -7.08
C ILE A 27 1.47 -25.56 -8.03
N PRO A 28 0.34 -26.20 -7.66
CA PRO A 28 -0.85 -26.25 -8.49
C PRO A 28 -1.60 -24.91 -8.46
N ILE A 29 -1.09 -23.94 -9.19
CA ILE A 29 -1.73 -22.64 -9.41
C ILE A 29 -2.02 -22.43 -10.89
N THR A 30 -3.19 -21.86 -11.21
CA THR A 30 -3.52 -21.57 -12.61
C THR A 30 -2.71 -20.35 -13.11
N PRO A 31 -2.30 -20.32 -14.39
CA PRO A 31 -1.47 -19.23 -14.93
C PRO A 31 -2.07 -17.85 -14.76
N GLU A 32 -3.41 -17.69 -14.90
CA GLU A 32 -4.09 -16.42 -14.71
C GLU A 32 -4.03 -15.91 -13.26
N ASN A 33 -4.18 -16.82 -12.27
CA ASN A 33 -4.02 -16.46 -10.85
C ASN A 33 -2.57 -16.15 -10.54
N ASN A 34 -1.63 -16.89 -11.08
CA ASN A 34 -0.21 -16.64 -10.91
C ASN A 34 0.19 -15.28 -11.50
N PHE A 35 -0.27 -14.94 -12.71
CA PHE A 35 -0.06 -13.64 -13.33
C PHE A 35 -0.53 -12.50 -12.40
N PHE A 36 -1.77 -12.61 -11.87
CA PHE A 36 -2.32 -11.63 -10.96
C PHE A 36 -1.45 -11.47 -9.70
N ILE A 37 -1.08 -12.57 -9.05
CA ILE A 37 -0.31 -12.56 -7.81
C ILE A 37 1.11 -12.01 -8.03
N GLN A 38 1.79 -12.42 -9.09
CA GLN A 38 3.15 -11.94 -9.41
C GLN A 38 3.17 -10.42 -9.64
N GLY A 39 2.21 -9.88 -10.38
CA GLY A 39 2.10 -8.44 -10.60
C GLY A 39 1.81 -7.66 -9.30
N PHE A 40 0.91 -8.18 -8.44
CA PHE A 40 0.60 -7.54 -7.17
C PHE A 40 1.65 -7.78 -6.08
N MET A 41 2.53 -8.78 -6.19
CA MET A 41 3.55 -9.08 -5.19
C MET A 41 4.51 -7.90 -4.97
N GLY A 42 5.10 -7.38 -6.03
CA GLY A 42 5.97 -6.20 -5.95
C GLY A 42 5.21 -4.93 -5.57
N MET A 43 3.93 -4.82 -5.97
CA MET A 43 3.07 -3.70 -5.60
C MET A 43 2.82 -3.66 -4.09
N THR A 44 2.37 -4.75 -3.50
CA THR A 44 1.98 -4.81 -2.09
C THR A 44 3.16 -4.78 -1.15
N TRP A 45 4.27 -5.42 -1.54
CA TRP A 45 5.48 -5.43 -0.72
C TRP A 45 6.18 -4.08 -0.69
N PHE A 46 6.43 -3.48 -1.84
CA PHE A 46 7.33 -2.32 -1.94
C PHE A 46 6.68 -1.07 -2.52
N MET A 47 6.01 -1.16 -3.67
CA MET A 47 5.60 0.04 -4.42
C MET A 47 4.48 0.82 -3.74
N ILE A 48 3.45 0.16 -3.20
CA ILE A 48 2.38 0.83 -2.45
C ILE A 48 2.95 1.52 -1.20
N PRO A 49 3.72 0.83 -0.32
CA PRO A 49 4.35 1.49 0.81
C PRO A 49 5.27 2.66 0.40
N ALA A 50 6.13 2.48 -0.61
CA ALA A 50 7.04 3.51 -1.07
C ALA A 50 6.31 4.75 -1.61
N THR A 51 5.26 4.56 -2.40
CA THR A 51 4.44 5.69 -2.90
C THR A 51 3.72 6.42 -1.77
N LEU A 52 3.24 5.71 -0.74
CA LEU A 52 2.65 6.32 0.45
C LEU A 52 3.67 7.15 1.23
N VAL A 53 4.89 6.64 1.43
CA VAL A 53 5.98 7.40 2.06
C VAL A 53 6.24 8.68 1.30
N ILE A 54 6.41 8.61 -0.02
CA ILE A 54 6.69 9.78 -0.85
C ILE A 54 5.50 10.75 -0.83
N ALA A 55 4.26 10.26 -0.97
CA ALA A 55 3.06 11.09 -0.98
C ALA A 55 2.88 11.85 0.35
N THR A 56 3.08 11.18 1.49
CA THR A 56 2.97 11.82 2.81
C THR A 56 4.04 12.89 3.02
N VAL A 57 5.27 12.64 2.57
CA VAL A 57 6.37 13.61 2.70
C VAL A 57 6.17 14.79 1.74
N LEU A 58 5.78 14.57 0.50
CA LEU A 58 5.48 15.66 -0.44
C LEU A 58 4.34 16.54 0.06
N LEU A 59 3.30 15.96 0.67
CA LEU A 59 2.19 16.72 1.24
C LEU A 59 2.65 17.62 2.40
N THR A 60 3.57 17.16 3.23
CA THR A 60 4.15 17.97 4.31
C THR A 60 5.14 19.02 3.79
N GLN A 61 5.94 18.69 2.77
CA GLN A 61 6.92 19.60 2.18
C GLN A 61 6.31 20.80 1.46
N THR A 62 5.30 20.57 0.62
CA THR A 62 4.63 21.64 -0.13
C THR A 62 4.09 22.74 0.77
N GLU A 63 3.76 22.40 2.00
CA GLU A 63 3.26 23.35 2.99
C GLU A 63 4.38 24.09 3.75
N GLN A 64 5.49 23.39 4.02
CA GLN A 64 6.63 24.00 4.71
C GLN A 64 7.37 24.99 3.80
N SER A 65 7.51 24.67 2.50
CA SER A 65 8.32 25.46 1.57
C SER A 65 7.74 26.84 1.23
N GLN A 66 6.42 27.04 1.34
CA GLN A 66 5.72 28.28 0.93
C GLN A 66 5.16 29.10 2.12
N ASN A 67 5.63 28.88 3.36
CA ASN A 67 4.98 29.41 4.55
C ASN A 67 3.46 29.09 4.61
N GLY A 68 3.05 28.05 3.87
CA GLY A 68 1.66 27.62 3.80
C GLY A 68 1.10 27.22 5.14
N ILE A 69 1.94 26.62 6.02
CA ILE A 69 1.56 26.30 7.40
C ILE A 69 1.13 27.57 8.15
N LEU A 70 1.86 28.67 8.06
CA LEU A 70 1.51 29.92 8.74
C LEU A 70 0.20 30.49 8.19
N LYS A 71 0.00 30.47 6.88
CA LYS A 71 -1.26 30.93 6.24
C LYS A 71 -2.44 30.04 6.62
N MET A 72 -2.25 28.71 6.71
CA MET A 72 -3.32 27.79 7.12
C MET A 72 -3.64 27.89 8.59
N LEU A 73 -2.66 28.15 9.43
CA LEU A 73 -2.85 28.34 10.88
C LEU A 73 -3.47 29.70 11.23
N SER A 74 -3.47 30.68 10.32
CA SER A 74 -4.20 31.95 10.46
C SER A 74 -5.69 31.84 10.18
N LEU A 75 -6.12 30.73 9.53
CA LEU A 75 -7.54 30.47 9.31
C LEU A 75 -8.24 30.11 10.63
N PRO A 76 -9.54 30.43 10.79
CA PRO A 76 -10.33 30.11 11.99
C PRO A 76 -10.75 28.62 12.01
N VAL A 77 -9.82 27.72 11.66
CA VAL A 77 -10.03 26.28 11.61
C VAL A 77 -9.17 25.59 12.67
N SER A 78 -9.71 24.57 13.33
CA SER A 78 -8.96 23.79 14.30
C SER A 78 -7.83 22.98 13.61
N THR A 79 -6.65 22.93 14.26
CA THR A 79 -5.49 22.18 13.77
C THR A 79 -5.77 20.68 13.56
N ILE A 80 -6.66 20.13 14.39
CA ILE A 80 -7.11 18.74 14.27
C ILE A 80 -7.85 18.51 12.94
N ARG A 81 -8.79 19.41 12.57
CA ARG A 81 -9.52 19.31 11.29
C ARG A 81 -8.57 19.41 10.11
N LEU A 82 -7.57 20.29 10.18
CA LEU A 82 -6.55 20.40 9.13
C LEU A 82 -5.71 19.12 8.99
N CYS A 83 -5.27 18.55 10.12
CA CYS A 83 -4.50 17.30 10.12
C CYS A 83 -5.31 16.14 9.51
N LEU A 84 -6.58 16.00 9.92
CA LEU A 84 -7.46 14.95 9.39
C LEU A 84 -7.81 15.17 7.91
N ALA A 85 -8.04 16.39 7.47
CA ALA A 85 -8.30 16.70 6.06
C ALA A 85 -7.11 16.26 5.17
N LYS A 86 -5.88 16.43 5.64
CA LYS A 86 -4.68 15.96 4.92
C LYS A 86 -4.58 14.46 4.87
N PHE A 87 -4.89 13.80 5.98
CA PHE A 87 -4.96 12.34 5.98
C PHE A 87 -6.01 11.84 4.97
N ILE A 88 -7.18 12.51 4.87
CA ILE A 88 -8.18 12.18 3.84
C ILE A 88 -7.61 12.33 2.44
N VAL A 89 -6.80 13.34 2.16
CA VAL A 89 -6.11 13.49 0.85
C VAL A 89 -5.20 12.28 0.57
N ILE A 90 -4.44 11.79 1.56
CA ILE A 90 -3.61 10.59 1.40
C ILE A 90 -4.48 9.37 1.08
N ILE A 91 -5.61 9.20 1.77
CA ILE A 91 -6.57 8.13 1.49
C ILE A 91 -7.11 8.22 0.06
N LEU A 92 -7.48 9.42 -0.41
CA LEU A 92 -7.94 9.62 -1.80
C LEU A 92 -6.84 9.30 -2.83
N LEU A 93 -5.58 9.67 -2.57
CA LEU A 93 -4.46 9.31 -3.42
C LEU A 93 -4.24 7.79 -3.45
N THR A 94 -4.44 7.11 -2.32
CA THR A 94 -4.35 5.64 -2.26
C THR A 94 -5.48 4.98 -3.07
N ILE A 95 -6.71 5.50 -2.99
CA ILE A 95 -7.83 5.04 -3.83
C ILE A 95 -7.47 5.20 -5.31
N LEU A 96 -6.97 6.37 -5.69
CA LEU A 96 -6.57 6.65 -7.07
C LEU A 96 -5.48 5.68 -7.56
N GLN A 97 -4.49 5.39 -6.71
CA GLN A 97 -3.46 4.40 -7.02
C GLN A 97 -4.05 3.00 -7.24
N MET A 98 -5.00 2.56 -6.41
CA MET A 98 -5.66 1.26 -6.55
C MET A 98 -6.51 1.18 -7.83
N LEU A 99 -7.16 2.27 -8.23
CA LEU A 99 -7.85 2.35 -9.52
C LEU A 99 -6.86 2.18 -10.69
N PHE A 100 -5.70 2.83 -10.64
CA PHE A 100 -4.65 2.60 -11.63
C PHE A 100 -4.15 1.15 -11.64
N CYS A 101 -4.04 0.50 -10.48
CA CYS A 101 -3.68 -0.93 -10.41
C CYS A 101 -4.68 -1.81 -11.14
N ILE A 102 -5.99 -1.56 -11.02
CA ILE A 102 -7.02 -2.31 -11.72
C ILE A 102 -6.92 -2.08 -13.24
N ILE A 103 -6.81 -0.83 -13.68
CA ILE A 103 -6.72 -0.46 -15.09
C ILE A 103 -5.47 -1.11 -15.72
N THR A 104 -4.32 -0.98 -15.07
CA THR A 104 -3.07 -1.55 -15.60
C THR A 104 -3.05 -3.07 -15.56
N TYR A 105 -3.69 -3.70 -14.58
CA TYR A 105 -3.88 -5.14 -14.56
C TYR A 105 -4.60 -5.60 -15.83
N TYR A 106 -5.76 -5.04 -16.15
CA TYR A 106 -6.52 -5.45 -17.33
C TYR A 106 -5.78 -5.17 -18.64
N ALA A 107 -5.13 -4.00 -18.75
CA ALA A 107 -4.31 -3.68 -19.91
C ALA A 107 -3.16 -4.69 -20.07
N SER A 108 -2.47 -5.00 -19.00
CA SER A 108 -1.35 -5.95 -18.97
C SER A 108 -1.80 -7.39 -19.25
N ALA A 109 -2.94 -7.81 -18.68
CA ALA A 109 -3.52 -9.13 -18.92
C ALA A 109 -3.93 -9.32 -20.39
N ILE A 110 -4.52 -8.32 -21.03
CA ILE A 110 -4.86 -8.36 -22.46
C ILE A 110 -3.60 -8.48 -23.32
N ILE A 111 -2.56 -7.65 -23.05
CA ILE A 111 -1.30 -7.70 -23.79
C ILE A 111 -0.62 -9.06 -23.60
N ALA A 112 -0.51 -9.56 -22.36
CA ALA A 112 0.09 -10.86 -22.08
C ALA A 112 -0.70 -12.00 -22.73
N SER A 113 -2.03 -11.91 -22.75
CA SER A 113 -2.89 -12.93 -23.41
C SER A 113 -2.62 -13.04 -24.90
N GLN A 114 -2.36 -11.92 -25.57
CA GLN A 114 -2.01 -11.94 -27.01
C GLN A 114 -0.59 -12.46 -27.24
N LEU A 115 0.37 -12.12 -26.40
CA LEU A 115 1.77 -12.52 -26.55
C LEU A 115 2.01 -13.99 -26.21
N GLN A 116 1.31 -14.50 -25.19
CA GLN A 116 1.53 -15.84 -24.64
C GLN A 116 0.45 -16.86 -25.04
N ASN A 117 -0.50 -16.48 -25.91
CA ASN A 117 -1.61 -17.33 -26.39
C ASN A 117 -2.40 -18.01 -25.26
N TYR A 118 -2.62 -17.30 -24.14
CA TYR A 118 -3.36 -17.78 -22.98
C TYR A 118 -4.23 -16.66 -22.40
N ASN A 119 -5.43 -16.95 -21.89
CA ASN A 119 -6.30 -15.93 -21.31
C ASN A 119 -5.96 -15.65 -19.85
N PHE A 120 -5.30 -14.52 -19.58
CA PHE A 120 -4.95 -14.06 -18.25
C PHE A 120 -6.00 -13.17 -17.58
N VAL A 121 -7.13 -12.91 -18.24
CA VAL A 121 -8.15 -11.99 -17.75
C VAL A 121 -9.04 -12.68 -16.71
N LEU A 122 -8.91 -12.27 -15.44
CA LEU A 122 -9.76 -12.75 -14.35
C LEU A 122 -11.08 -11.99 -14.26
N ASN A 123 -12.06 -12.59 -13.56
CA ASN A 123 -13.35 -11.98 -13.32
C ASN A 123 -13.22 -10.61 -12.64
N PRO A 124 -13.89 -9.54 -13.13
CA PRO A 124 -13.82 -8.21 -12.55
C PRO A 124 -14.21 -8.14 -11.06
N TRP A 125 -15.21 -8.90 -10.67
CA TRP A 125 -15.61 -8.97 -9.25
C TRP A 125 -14.48 -9.50 -8.36
N PHE A 126 -13.78 -10.54 -8.80
CA PHE A 126 -12.63 -11.08 -8.11
C PHE A 126 -11.51 -10.05 -7.97
N VAL A 127 -11.14 -9.38 -9.05
CA VAL A 127 -10.07 -8.37 -9.05
C VAL A 127 -10.43 -7.19 -8.16
N CYS A 128 -11.64 -6.64 -8.29
CA CYS A 128 -12.09 -5.50 -7.49
C CYS A 128 -12.15 -5.83 -6.00
N THR A 129 -12.65 -7.00 -5.60
CA THR A 129 -12.71 -7.39 -4.18
C THR A 129 -11.32 -7.58 -3.59
N ASN A 130 -10.39 -8.17 -4.33
CA ASN A 130 -9.01 -8.33 -3.87
C ASN A 130 -8.28 -6.99 -3.74
N VAL A 131 -8.38 -6.12 -4.74
CA VAL A 131 -7.78 -4.78 -4.68
C VAL A 131 -8.39 -3.95 -3.55
N LEU A 132 -9.71 -4.05 -3.32
CA LEU A 132 -10.36 -3.37 -2.20
C LEU A 132 -9.83 -3.85 -0.84
N THR A 133 -9.63 -5.16 -0.66
CA THR A 133 -9.04 -5.68 0.60
C THR A 133 -7.61 -5.21 0.82
N LEU A 134 -6.80 -5.14 -0.24
CA LEU A 134 -5.44 -4.58 -0.17
C LEU A 134 -5.47 -3.09 0.18
N TYR A 135 -6.42 -2.33 -0.38
CA TYR A 135 -6.62 -0.92 -0.04
C TYR A 135 -6.96 -0.73 1.45
N LEU A 136 -7.93 -1.48 1.96
CA LEU A 136 -8.32 -1.41 3.38
C LEU A 136 -7.14 -1.75 4.31
N ALA A 137 -6.34 -2.74 3.94
CA ALA A 137 -5.13 -3.10 4.67
C ALA A 137 -4.02 -2.03 4.61
N ALA A 138 -4.02 -1.18 3.59
CA ALA A 138 -3.05 -0.09 3.47
C ALA A 138 -3.39 1.12 4.37
N ILE A 139 -4.62 1.25 4.88
CA ILE A 139 -5.03 2.39 5.72
C ILE A 139 -4.19 2.56 6.99
N PRO A 140 -3.97 1.51 7.82
CA PRO A 140 -3.12 1.62 9.00
C PRO A 140 -1.67 2.01 8.66
N MET A 141 -1.13 1.47 7.59
CA MET A 141 0.19 1.81 7.06
C MET A 141 0.26 3.29 6.65
N ALA A 142 -0.74 3.80 5.92
CA ALA A 142 -0.84 5.21 5.53
C ALA A 142 -0.89 6.14 6.76
N ALA A 143 -1.60 5.75 7.82
CA ALA A 143 -1.65 6.51 9.07
C ALA A 143 -0.28 6.59 9.75
N VAL A 144 0.48 5.50 9.77
CA VAL A 144 1.84 5.49 10.35
C VAL A 144 2.80 6.33 9.51
N PHE A 145 2.76 6.23 8.18
CA PHE A 145 3.61 7.08 7.32
C PHE A 145 3.23 8.57 7.43
N TRP A 146 1.94 8.88 7.56
CA TRP A 146 1.49 10.24 7.85
C TRP A 146 2.05 10.73 9.19
N MET A 147 1.97 9.93 10.23
CA MET A 147 2.55 10.24 11.54
C MET A 147 4.06 10.50 11.43
N LEU A 148 4.82 9.64 10.76
CA LEU A 148 6.26 9.81 10.56
C LEU A 148 6.58 11.11 9.82
N SER A 149 5.83 11.44 8.76
CA SER A 149 6.06 12.67 7.99
C SER A 149 5.78 13.95 8.77
N VAL A 150 4.88 13.92 9.76
CA VAL A 150 4.56 15.04 10.65
C VAL A 150 5.55 15.14 11.81
N LEU A 151 6.05 14.01 12.34
CA LEU A 151 6.99 13.98 13.46
C LEU A 151 8.40 14.37 13.04
N VAL A 152 8.85 13.89 11.88
CA VAL A 152 10.22 14.09 11.37
C VAL A 152 10.29 15.39 10.58
N LYS A 153 11.08 16.35 11.05
CA LYS A 153 11.17 17.68 10.43
C LYS A 153 11.89 17.67 9.07
N THR A 154 12.87 16.78 8.90
CA THR A 154 13.68 16.71 7.69
C THR A 154 13.10 15.69 6.72
N PRO A 155 12.73 16.11 5.50
CA PRO A 155 12.09 15.24 4.52
C PRO A 155 12.92 14.00 4.16
N ILE A 156 14.24 14.17 4.03
CA ILE A 156 15.16 13.07 3.70
C ILE A 156 15.12 11.98 4.77
N PHE A 157 15.13 12.36 6.06
CA PHE A 157 15.02 11.39 7.16
C PHE A 157 13.65 10.72 7.21
N SER A 158 12.57 11.46 6.90
CA SER A 158 11.22 10.89 6.85
C SER A 158 11.11 9.85 5.74
N ILE A 159 11.65 10.14 4.54
CA ILE A 159 11.70 9.18 3.43
C ILE A 159 12.58 7.98 3.82
N GLY A 160 13.78 8.23 4.34
CA GLY A 160 14.71 7.16 4.72
C GLY A 160 14.12 6.21 5.76
N LEU A 161 13.52 6.73 6.84
CA LEU A 161 12.85 5.92 7.86
C LEU A 161 11.64 5.17 7.31
N GLY A 162 10.83 5.85 6.47
CA GLY A 162 9.69 5.23 5.80
C GLY A 162 10.10 4.06 4.92
N LEU A 163 11.07 4.25 4.03
CA LEU A 163 11.56 3.19 3.14
C LEU A 163 12.28 2.08 3.93
N ALA A 164 13.10 2.41 4.93
CA ALA A 164 13.75 1.42 5.78
C ALA A 164 12.74 0.55 6.54
N SER A 165 11.57 1.09 6.92
CA SER A 165 10.52 0.33 7.57
C SER A 165 9.81 -0.66 6.66
N ILE A 166 9.93 -0.55 5.33
CA ILE A 166 9.33 -1.51 4.39
C ILE A 166 10.08 -2.84 4.39
N VAL A 167 11.41 -2.82 4.48
CA VAL A 167 12.25 -4.01 4.34
C VAL A 167 11.90 -5.13 5.34
N PRO A 168 11.68 -4.86 6.64
CA PRO A 168 11.32 -5.92 7.59
C PRO A 168 9.95 -6.54 7.35
N SER A 169 9.08 -5.92 6.56
CA SER A 169 7.69 -6.38 6.36
C SER A 169 7.61 -7.83 5.85
N VAL A 170 8.51 -8.21 4.93
CA VAL A 170 8.57 -9.57 4.37
C VAL A 170 9.00 -10.62 5.40
N LEU A 171 9.93 -10.24 6.28
CA LEU A 171 10.42 -11.16 7.33
C LEU A 171 9.38 -11.34 8.42
N ILE A 172 8.69 -10.27 8.78
CA ILE A 172 7.72 -10.24 9.89
C ILE A 172 6.47 -11.06 9.58
N ILE A 173 6.02 -11.18 8.33
CA ILE A 173 4.81 -11.96 8.00
C ILE A 173 4.91 -13.43 8.43
N ASN A 174 6.12 -13.99 8.52
CA ASN A 174 6.36 -15.36 8.97
C ASN A 174 6.47 -15.50 10.51
N THR A 175 6.30 -14.41 11.25
CA THR A 175 6.36 -14.41 12.71
C THR A 175 4.97 -14.35 13.33
N LYS A 176 4.85 -14.78 14.61
CA LYS A 176 3.59 -14.71 15.36
C LYS A 176 3.11 -13.29 15.65
N ILE A 177 3.98 -12.27 15.46
CA ILE A 177 3.71 -10.87 15.79
C ILE A 177 3.49 -9.99 14.54
N TRP A 178 3.27 -10.60 13.37
CA TRP A 178 3.07 -9.88 12.10
C TRP A 178 1.96 -8.83 12.19
N PHE A 179 0.91 -9.09 12.97
CA PHE A 179 -0.24 -8.20 13.17
C PHE A 179 0.09 -6.87 13.86
N ALA A 180 1.25 -6.76 14.50
CA ALA A 180 1.72 -5.51 15.11
C ALA A 180 2.44 -4.59 14.11
N TYR A 181 2.69 -5.04 12.88
CA TYR A 181 3.48 -4.32 11.89
C TYR A 181 2.66 -3.92 10.65
N PRO A 182 2.12 -2.69 10.58
CA PRO A 182 1.19 -2.29 9.52
C PRO A 182 1.75 -2.36 8.09
N MET A 183 3.09 -2.23 7.93
CA MET A 183 3.75 -2.32 6.63
C MET A 183 3.64 -3.70 5.99
N SER A 184 3.39 -4.75 6.77
CA SER A 184 3.24 -6.11 6.28
C SER A 184 1.81 -6.44 5.81
N TYR A 185 0.79 -5.65 6.17
CA TYR A 185 -0.61 -6.03 5.97
C TYR A 185 -1.02 -6.26 4.51
N PRO A 186 -0.73 -5.36 3.55
CA PRO A 186 -1.11 -5.62 2.16
C PRO A 186 -0.41 -6.86 1.58
N PHE A 187 0.87 -7.04 1.93
CA PHE A 187 1.63 -8.19 1.47
C PHE A 187 1.14 -9.50 2.11
N TYR A 188 0.83 -9.50 3.40
CA TYR A 188 0.23 -10.65 4.09
C TYR A 188 -1.10 -11.09 3.44
N LEU A 189 -2.00 -10.14 3.13
CA LEU A 189 -3.26 -10.46 2.46
C LEU A 189 -3.04 -11.04 1.06
N LEU A 190 -2.06 -10.55 0.32
CA LEU A 190 -1.71 -11.14 -0.97
C LEU A 190 -1.18 -12.57 -0.81
N MET A 191 -0.39 -12.86 0.22
CA MET A 191 0.09 -14.22 0.50
C MET A 191 -1.05 -15.17 0.86
N ILE A 192 -2.08 -14.71 1.55
CA ILE A 192 -3.31 -15.50 1.77
C ILE A 192 -4.04 -15.77 0.45
N GLN A 193 -4.13 -14.77 -0.44
CA GLN A 193 -4.69 -14.97 -1.79
C GLN A 193 -3.92 -16.02 -2.58
N TYR A 194 -2.59 -15.96 -2.49
CA TYR A 194 -1.72 -16.97 -3.08
C TYR A 194 -2.02 -18.36 -2.51
N GLY A 195 -2.16 -18.48 -1.19
CA GLY A 195 -2.52 -19.74 -0.54
C GLY A 195 -3.89 -20.29 -0.94
N LYS A 196 -4.86 -19.41 -1.24
CA LYS A 196 -6.18 -19.82 -1.77
C LYS A 196 -6.11 -20.32 -3.21
N ALA A 197 -5.23 -19.71 -4.01
CA ALA A 197 -5.04 -20.07 -5.42
C ALA A 197 -4.16 -21.31 -5.61
N ALA A 198 -3.17 -21.48 -4.70
CA ALA A 198 -2.21 -22.58 -4.67
C ALA A 198 -2.63 -23.59 -3.59
N THR A 199 -3.39 -24.62 -3.99
CA THR A 199 -3.93 -25.61 -3.03
C THR A 199 -2.82 -26.31 -2.24
N GLY A 200 -2.86 -26.19 -0.91
CA GLY A 200 -2.12 -27.03 0.03
C GLY A 200 -0.80 -26.49 0.57
N ILE A 201 -0.28 -25.32 0.15
CA ILE A 201 1.06 -24.85 0.52
C ILE A 201 1.02 -23.75 1.59
N TYR A 202 0.02 -22.88 1.58
CA TYR A 202 -0.10 -21.76 2.52
C TYR A 202 -1.46 -21.76 3.25
N SER A 203 -1.51 -21.11 4.42
CA SER A 203 -2.79 -20.86 5.09
C SER A 203 -3.69 -20.01 4.21
N SER A 204 -4.88 -20.50 3.94
CA SER A 204 -5.89 -19.79 3.13
C SER A 204 -6.88 -19.00 3.99
N GLN A 205 -6.70 -18.99 5.31
CA GLN A 205 -7.59 -18.32 6.25
C GLN A 205 -6.95 -17.03 6.77
N ILE A 206 -7.79 -16.00 6.88
CA ILE A 206 -7.39 -14.74 7.50
C ILE A 206 -7.63 -14.85 9.00
N ASP A 207 -6.57 -14.71 9.78
CA ASP A 207 -6.68 -14.58 11.22
C ASP A 207 -7.13 -13.16 11.58
N TRP A 208 -8.46 -12.97 11.67
CA TRP A 208 -9.04 -11.66 11.99
C TRP A 208 -8.68 -11.17 13.39
N PHE A 209 -8.51 -12.08 14.32
CA PHE A 209 -8.05 -11.78 15.67
C PHE A 209 -6.61 -12.32 15.85
N PRO A 210 -5.63 -11.52 16.34
CA PRO A 210 -5.75 -10.13 16.86
C PRO A 210 -5.56 -9.00 15.83
N TRP A 211 -5.41 -9.32 14.54
CA TRP A 211 -5.04 -8.33 13.49
C TRP A 211 -5.98 -7.13 13.40
N PHE A 212 -7.30 -7.37 13.27
CA PHE A 212 -8.29 -6.30 13.06
C PHE A 212 -8.34 -5.28 14.20
N PRO A 213 -8.47 -5.68 15.51
CA PRO A 213 -8.46 -4.72 16.61
C PRO A 213 -7.12 -3.97 16.72
N VAL A 214 -5.99 -4.62 16.47
CA VAL A 214 -4.68 -4.00 16.55
C VAL A 214 -4.49 -2.98 15.40
N SER A 215 -4.94 -3.29 14.19
CA SER A 215 -4.86 -2.37 13.05
C SER A 215 -5.66 -1.08 13.29
N ILE A 216 -6.85 -1.18 13.88
CA ILE A 216 -7.66 -0.02 14.29
C ILE A 216 -6.94 0.78 15.37
N LEU A 217 -6.42 0.12 16.40
CA LEU A 217 -5.70 0.77 17.49
C LEU A 217 -4.47 1.55 16.96
N ILE A 218 -3.66 0.92 16.11
CA ILE A 218 -2.49 1.58 15.50
C ILE A 218 -2.91 2.79 14.67
N THR A 219 -3.97 2.68 13.87
CA THR A 219 -4.48 3.78 13.06
C THR A 219 -4.91 4.96 13.93
N ILE A 220 -5.69 4.71 14.98
CA ILE A 220 -6.16 5.74 15.90
C ILE A 220 -4.98 6.40 16.62
N LEU A 221 -4.05 5.63 17.16
CA LEU A 221 -2.87 6.15 17.85
C LEU A 221 -2.00 7.00 16.92
N ALA A 222 -1.73 6.54 15.70
CA ALA A 222 -0.97 7.28 14.71
C ALA A 222 -1.64 8.62 14.36
N LEU A 223 -2.97 8.65 14.20
CA LEU A 223 -3.71 9.88 13.92
C LEU A 223 -3.72 10.83 15.11
N ILE A 224 -3.90 10.33 16.33
CA ILE A 224 -3.84 11.16 17.56
C ILE A 224 -2.48 11.82 17.68
N LEU A 225 -1.39 11.06 17.56
CA LEU A 225 -0.02 11.59 17.64
C LEU A 225 0.25 12.62 16.54
N SER A 226 -0.22 12.38 15.31
CA SER A 226 -0.13 13.33 14.20
C SER A 226 -0.86 14.65 14.51
N CYS A 227 -2.09 14.56 15.04
CA CYS A 227 -2.90 15.74 15.37
C CYS A 227 -2.30 16.56 16.51
N ILE A 228 -1.79 15.91 17.55
CA ILE A 228 -1.10 16.58 18.69
C ILE A 228 0.13 17.32 18.16
N ARG A 229 0.96 16.66 17.37
CA ARG A 229 2.17 17.25 16.82
C ARG A 229 1.87 18.42 15.89
N PHE A 230 0.87 18.26 15.02
CA PHE A 230 0.42 19.32 14.12
C PHE A 230 -0.06 20.56 14.89
N GLY A 231 -0.72 20.35 16.04
CA GLY A 231 -1.16 21.43 16.93
C GLY A 231 0.00 22.17 17.61
N THR A 232 1.13 21.50 17.89
CA THR A 232 2.30 22.16 18.50
C THR A 232 3.06 23.06 17.54
N LEU A 233 2.93 22.87 16.23
CA LEU A 233 3.52 23.75 15.21
C LEU A 233 2.88 25.15 15.20
N LYS A 234 1.63 25.28 15.70
CA LYS A 234 0.93 26.57 15.83
C LYS A 234 1.49 27.47 16.96
N LYS A 235 2.15 26.88 17.96
CA LYS A 235 2.62 27.60 19.14
C LYS A 235 4.06 28.14 19.01
N ARG A 236 4.72 27.88 17.90
CA ARG A 236 6.05 28.40 17.56
C ARG A 236 5.98 29.38 16.40
#